data_83240736228d5f7ce1f05094e0fc48a1
#
_entry.id   83240736228d5f7ce1f05094e0fc48a1
#
_cell.length_a   1.000
_cell.length_b   1.000
_cell.length_c   1.000
_cell.angle_alpha   90.00
_cell.angle_beta   90.00
_cell.angle_gamma   90.00
#
_symmetry.space_group_name_H-M   'P 1'
#
loop_
_entity.id
_entity.type
_entity.pdbx_description
1 polymer ?
#
loop_
_entity_poly.entity_id
_entity_poly.type
_entity_poly.pdbx_seq_one_letter_code
_entity_poly.pdbx_strand_id
1 'polypeptide(L)'
;AANLKRAHNIDPANVEKIEIGVRDTLLKMCNIQEPVTGLEGKFSMRFTAAMALLGENTGLIANYNEDKVQEAEIVNLRDRINVVNNQDMGKAEAAMSISMKDGSVHQIRTDVETPDSDLDRQWSRLSAKFLDMAGPVIGDAKAARVVELVAGLENAADLNEVTALCKG
;
A
#
# COMPACT_ATOMS: atom_id res chain seq x y z
N ALA A 1 0.44 0.11 -8.33
CA ALA A 1 -0.99 0.30 -8.58
C ALA A 1 -1.39 1.77 -8.41
N ALA A 2 -1.41 2.32 -7.19
CA ALA A 2 -1.86 3.69 -6.92
C ALA A 2 -1.15 4.77 -7.76
N ASN A 3 0.15 4.65 -7.96
CA ASN A 3 0.92 5.60 -8.79
C ASN A 3 0.50 5.55 -10.26
N LEU A 4 0.27 4.36 -10.84
CA LEU A 4 -0.25 4.22 -12.20
C LEU A 4 -1.64 4.81 -12.33
N LYS A 5 -2.54 4.52 -11.38
CA LYS A 5 -3.89 5.09 -11.37
C LYS A 5 -3.85 6.62 -11.44
N ARG A 6 -3.04 7.26 -10.59
CA ARG A 6 -2.93 8.72 -10.55
C ARG A 6 -2.27 9.30 -11.81
N ALA A 7 -1.18 8.68 -12.29
CA ALA A 7 -0.42 9.20 -13.43
C ALA A 7 -1.22 9.15 -14.74
N HIS A 8 -2.10 8.15 -14.91
CA HIS A 8 -2.83 7.90 -16.15
C HIS A 8 -4.34 8.01 -15.99
N ASN A 9 -4.82 8.46 -14.82
CA ASN A 9 -6.25 8.55 -14.51
C ASN A 9 -7.03 7.25 -14.84
N ILE A 10 -6.45 6.11 -14.44
CA ILE A 10 -7.01 4.80 -14.77
C ILE A 10 -8.36 4.61 -14.11
N ASP A 11 -9.39 4.37 -14.93
CA ASP A 11 -10.70 3.90 -14.49
C ASP A 11 -10.68 2.37 -14.35
N PRO A 12 -10.86 1.80 -13.14
CA PRO A 12 -10.84 0.35 -12.92
C PRO A 12 -11.88 -0.41 -13.74
N ALA A 13 -13.01 0.23 -14.08
CA ALA A 13 -14.05 -0.38 -14.90
C ALA A 13 -13.58 -0.68 -16.32
N ASN A 14 -12.59 0.07 -16.83
CA ASN A 14 -12.01 -0.07 -18.17
C ASN A 14 -10.75 -0.94 -18.20
N VAL A 15 -10.35 -1.50 -17.07
CA VAL A 15 -9.23 -2.45 -17.02
C VAL A 15 -9.67 -3.78 -17.62
N GLU A 16 -8.89 -4.32 -18.56
CA GLU A 16 -9.07 -5.66 -19.14
C GLU A 16 -8.34 -6.72 -18.31
N LYS A 17 -7.04 -6.52 -18.12
CA LYS A 17 -6.18 -7.42 -17.33
C LYS A 17 -5.02 -6.67 -16.70
N ILE A 18 -4.48 -7.26 -15.64
CA ILE A 18 -3.30 -6.75 -14.95
C ILE A 18 -2.30 -7.90 -14.80
N GLU A 19 -1.03 -7.61 -15.04
CA GLU A 19 0.07 -8.51 -14.74
C GLU A 19 1.03 -7.87 -13.75
N ILE A 20 1.39 -8.62 -12.71
CA ILE A 20 2.39 -8.20 -11.72
C ILE A 20 3.54 -9.19 -11.78
N GLY A 21 4.71 -8.72 -12.21
CA GLY A 21 5.96 -9.48 -12.21
C GLY A 21 6.73 -9.25 -10.93
N VAL A 22 7.06 -10.31 -10.22
CA VAL A 22 7.88 -10.28 -9.00
C VAL A 22 8.81 -11.48 -8.97
N ARG A 23 9.82 -11.44 -8.11
CA ARG A 23 10.70 -12.60 -7.89
C ARG A 23 9.97 -13.74 -7.18
N ASP A 24 10.43 -14.97 -7.38
CA ASP A 24 9.83 -16.20 -6.83
C ASP A 24 9.70 -16.19 -5.29
N THR A 25 10.61 -15.52 -4.59
CA THR A 25 10.55 -15.34 -3.14
C THR A 25 9.28 -14.61 -2.70
N LEU A 26 8.87 -13.56 -3.42
CA LEU A 26 7.65 -12.81 -3.13
C LEU A 26 6.39 -13.61 -3.49
N LEU A 27 6.46 -14.42 -4.57
CA LEU A 27 5.38 -15.35 -4.91
C LEU A 27 5.09 -16.36 -3.81
N LYS A 28 6.14 -16.86 -3.15
CA LYS A 28 5.99 -17.80 -2.04
C LYS A 28 5.44 -17.16 -0.78
N MET A 29 5.65 -15.85 -0.58
CA MET A 29 5.27 -15.14 0.64
C MET A 29 3.91 -14.44 0.54
N CYS A 30 3.61 -13.81 -0.59
CA CYS A 30 2.52 -12.85 -0.69
C CYS A 30 1.59 -13.11 -1.88
N ASN A 31 1.37 -14.36 -2.26
CA ASN A 31 0.56 -14.73 -3.43
C ASN A 31 -0.70 -15.53 -3.07
N ILE A 32 -1.36 -15.23 -1.98
CA ILE A 32 -2.70 -15.76 -1.72
C ILE A 32 -3.62 -15.21 -2.81
N GLN A 33 -4.21 -16.13 -3.59
CA GLN A 33 -4.99 -15.75 -4.77
C GLN A 33 -6.38 -15.27 -4.39
N GLU A 34 -7.04 -15.97 -3.49
CA GLU A 34 -8.41 -15.75 -3.05
C GLU A 34 -8.43 -15.64 -1.51
N PRO A 35 -8.04 -14.48 -0.95
CA PRO A 35 -8.06 -14.30 0.48
C PRO A 35 -9.51 -14.32 1.00
N VAL A 36 -9.72 -14.99 2.13
CA VAL A 36 -11.02 -15.08 2.82
C VAL A 36 -11.01 -14.34 4.16
N THR A 37 -9.82 -14.04 4.70
CA THR A 37 -9.66 -13.28 5.94
C THR A 37 -8.86 -11.99 5.70
N GLY A 38 -9.02 -11.01 6.58
CA GLY A 38 -8.24 -9.77 6.51
C GLY A 38 -6.73 -10.03 6.60
N LEU A 39 -6.30 -11.03 7.37
CA LEU A 39 -4.90 -11.42 7.44
C LEU A 39 -4.39 -11.96 6.09
N GLU A 40 -5.13 -12.84 5.45
CA GLU A 40 -4.79 -13.34 4.11
C GLU A 40 -4.75 -12.22 3.07
N GLY A 41 -5.63 -11.22 3.18
CA GLY A 41 -5.61 -10.01 2.35
C GLY A 41 -4.27 -9.29 2.38
N LYS A 42 -3.60 -9.24 3.54
CA LYS A 42 -2.25 -8.64 3.67
C LYS A 42 -1.17 -9.41 2.91
N PHE A 43 -1.37 -10.70 2.66
CA PHE A 43 -0.47 -11.58 1.91
C PHE A 43 -0.97 -11.87 0.49
N SER A 44 -1.91 -11.05 -0.02
CA SER A 44 -2.42 -11.12 -1.38
C SER A 44 -2.03 -9.88 -2.18
N MET A 45 -1.05 -10.01 -3.07
CA MET A 45 -0.69 -8.94 -4.01
C MET A 45 -1.86 -8.55 -4.91
N ARG A 46 -2.69 -9.52 -5.29
CA ARG A 46 -3.88 -9.30 -6.13
C ARG A 46 -4.90 -8.43 -5.41
N PHE A 47 -5.25 -8.77 -4.18
CA PHE A 47 -6.19 -8.02 -3.36
C PHE A 47 -5.68 -6.58 -3.09
N THR A 48 -4.42 -6.45 -2.65
CA THR A 48 -3.82 -5.15 -2.35
C THR A 48 -3.72 -4.26 -3.59
N ALA A 49 -3.40 -4.84 -4.77
CA ALA A 49 -3.35 -4.09 -6.02
C ALA A 49 -4.75 -3.66 -6.49
N ALA A 50 -5.77 -4.52 -6.34
CA ALA A 50 -7.16 -4.18 -6.63
C ALA A 50 -7.65 -3.03 -5.76
N MET A 51 -7.45 -3.10 -4.44
CA MET A 51 -7.77 -2.01 -3.51
C MET A 51 -7.13 -0.69 -3.95
N ALA A 52 -5.82 -0.70 -4.25
CA ALA A 52 -5.09 0.50 -4.66
C ALA A 52 -5.64 1.11 -5.96
N LEU A 53 -6.07 0.27 -6.92
CA LEU A 53 -6.67 0.72 -8.17
C LEU A 53 -8.10 1.25 -7.97
N LEU A 54 -8.84 0.74 -7.01
CA LEU A 54 -10.13 1.29 -6.61
C LEU A 54 -10.00 2.60 -5.82
N GLY A 55 -8.80 2.92 -5.34
CA GLY A 55 -8.52 4.17 -4.61
C GLY A 55 -8.54 4.02 -3.09
N GLU A 56 -8.61 2.78 -2.62
CA GLU A 56 -8.58 2.46 -1.21
C GLU A 56 -7.19 2.71 -0.58
N ASN A 57 -7.17 3.10 0.67
CA ASN A 57 -5.92 3.24 1.43
C ASN A 57 -5.39 1.87 1.86
N THR A 58 -4.40 1.36 1.13
CA THR A 58 -3.75 0.07 1.42
C THR A 58 -2.84 0.10 2.66
N GLY A 59 -2.57 1.25 3.23
CA GLY A 59 -1.82 1.41 4.47
C GLY A 59 -2.68 1.32 5.73
N LEU A 60 -4.00 1.44 5.61
CA LEU A 60 -4.93 1.42 6.73
C LEU A 60 -5.26 -0.02 7.13
N ILE A 61 -4.88 -0.41 8.37
CA ILE A 61 -5.09 -1.78 8.88
C ILE A 61 -6.59 -2.16 8.87
N ALA A 62 -7.48 -1.21 9.15
CA ALA A 62 -8.92 -1.43 9.17
C ALA A 62 -9.50 -1.89 7.82
N ASN A 63 -8.82 -1.63 6.71
CA ASN A 63 -9.21 -2.09 5.37
C ASN A 63 -8.90 -3.57 5.12
N TYR A 64 -8.26 -4.26 6.07
CA TYR A 64 -7.97 -5.68 5.97
C TYR A 64 -8.87 -6.47 6.93
N ASN A 65 -10.11 -6.68 6.53
CA ASN A 65 -11.14 -7.43 7.26
C ASN A 65 -11.91 -8.36 6.29
N GLU A 66 -12.74 -9.23 6.85
CA GLU A 66 -13.48 -10.25 6.11
C GLU A 66 -14.43 -9.66 5.09
N ASP A 67 -15.14 -8.57 5.43
CA ASP A 67 -16.08 -7.92 4.53
C ASP A 67 -15.35 -7.33 3.32
N LYS A 68 -14.20 -6.67 3.56
CA LYS A 68 -13.43 -6.02 2.52
C LYS A 68 -12.81 -7.01 1.52
N VAL A 69 -12.34 -8.17 1.98
CA VAL A 69 -11.78 -9.19 1.06
C VAL A 69 -12.84 -9.85 0.19
N GLN A 70 -14.11 -9.78 0.57
CA GLN A 70 -15.26 -10.30 -0.19
C GLN A 70 -16.03 -9.22 -0.96
N GLU A 71 -15.61 -7.96 -0.89
CA GLU A 71 -16.28 -6.87 -1.59
C GLU A 71 -16.25 -7.08 -3.10
N ALA A 72 -17.44 -7.06 -3.73
CA ALA A 72 -17.61 -7.49 -5.12
C ALA A 72 -16.75 -6.72 -6.13
N GLU A 73 -16.55 -5.41 -5.94
CA GLU A 73 -15.68 -4.60 -6.82
C GLU A 73 -14.22 -5.02 -6.73
N ILE A 74 -13.76 -5.28 -5.49
CA ILE A 74 -12.37 -5.72 -5.25
C ILE A 74 -12.17 -7.11 -5.85
N VAL A 75 -13.08 -8.05 -5.58
CA VAL A 75 -13.03 -9.42 -6.11
C VAL A 75 -13.00 -9.40 -7.65
N ASN A 76 -13.90 -8.63 -8.28
CA ASN A 76 -13.96 -8.50 -9.73
C ASN A 76 -12.66 -8.00 -10.36
N LEU A 77 -12.00 -7.05 -9.70
CA LEU A 77 -10.73 -6.51 -10.21
C LEU A 77 -9.56 -7.44 -9.87
N ARG A 78 -9.55 -8.03 -8.68
CA ARG A 78 -8.56 -9.02 -8.21
C ARG A 78 -8.46 -10.20 -9.20
N ASP A 79 -9.58 -10.69 -9.68
CA ASP A 79 -9.63 -11.87 -10.56
C ASP A 79 -9.09 -11.59 -11.97
N ARG A 80 -8.89 -10.32 -12.33
CA ARG A 80 -8.19 -9.89 -13.55
C ARG A 80 -6.69 -9.72 -13.35
N ILE A 81 -6.17 -9.93 -12.13
CA ILE A 81 -4.76 -9.76 -11.80
C ILE A 81 -4.05 -11.11 -11.84
N ASN A 82 -3.04 -11.22 -12.69
CA ASN A 82 -2.11 -12.33 -12.72
C ASN A 82 -0.78 -11.93 -12.08
N VAL A 83 -0.25 -12.76 -11.20
CA VAL A 83 1.07 -12.55 -10.59
C VAL A 83 2.01 -13.61 -11.13
N VAL A 84 3.11 -13.18 -11.75
CA VAL A 84 4.06 -14.05 -12.44
C VAL A 84 5.46 -13.95 -11.85
N ASN A 85 6.21 -15.04 -11.94
CA ASN A 85 7.62 -15.03 -11.61
C ASN A 85 8.42 -14.31 -12.69
N ASN A 86 9.18 -13.31 -12.30
CA ASN A 86 10.14 -12.62 -13.15
C ASN A 86 11.52 -12.63 -12.49
N GLN A 87 12.43 -13.45 -13.03
CA GLN A 87 13.78 -13.64 -12.49
C GLN A 87 14.68 -12.40 -12.62
N ASP A 88 14.31 -11.46 -13.52
CA ASP A 88 15.06 -10.22 -13.74
C ASP A 88 14.73 -9.14 -12.70
N MET A 89 13.76 -9.41 -11.81
CA MET A 89 13.40 -8.51 -10.71
C MET A 89 14.37 -8.63 -9.54
N GLY A 90 14.66 -7.51 -8.87
CA GLY A 90 15.32 -7.47 -7.57
C GLY A 90 14.48 -8.13 -6.47
N LYS A 91 15.06 -8.31 -5.28
CA LYS A 91 14.37 -8.98 -4.15
C LYS A 91 13.12 -8.21 -3.67
N ALA A 92 13.17 -6.89 -3.73
CA ALA A 92 12.11 -5.99 -3.29
C ALA A 92 11.50 -5.18 -4.44
N GLU A 93 11.64 -5.69 -5.65
CA GLU A 93 11.19 -5.05 -6.87
C GLU A 93 9.95 -5.72 -7.44
N ALA A 94 9.07 -4.89 -8.01
CA ALA A 94 7.89 -5.34 -8.73
C ALA A 94 7.69 -4.52 -10.01
N ALA A 95 7.23 -5.18 -11.06
CA ALA A 95 6.71 -4.53 -12.27
C ALA A 95 5.21 -4.79 -12.37
N MET A 96 4.47 -3.79 -12.84
CA MET A 96 3.04 -3.92 -13.11
C MET A 96 2.74 -3.44 -14.51
N SER A 97 1.93 -4.21 -15.24
CA SER A 97 1.38 -3.86 -16.54
C SER A 97 -0.14 -3.93 -16.47
N ILE A 98 -0.82 -2.85 -16.84
CA ILE A 98 -2.28 -2.76 -16.91
C ILE A 98 -2.68 -2.60 -18.36
N SER A 99 -3.41 -3.58 -18.91
CA SER A 99 -4.03 -3.51 -20.22
C SER A 99 -5.46 -3.00 -20.09
N MET A 100 -5.78 -1.98 -20.86
CA MET A 100 -7.10 -1.37 -20.88
C MET A 100 -7.95 -1.95 -22.03
N LYS A 101 -9.28 -1.88 -21.89
CA LYS A 101 -10.23 -2.36 -22.91
C LYS A 101 -10.13 -1.64 -24.27
N ASP A 102 -9.56 -0.42 -24.28
CA ASP A 102 -9.28 0.33 -25.50
C ASP A 102 -7.98 -0.07 -26.20
N GLY A 103 -7.26 -1.06 -25.65
CA GLY A 103 -5.98 -1.55 -26.15
C GLY A 103 -4.75 -0.79 -25.63
N SER A 104 -4.93 0.28 -24.87
CA SER A 104 -3.79 0.97 -24.24
C SER A 104 -3.16 0.13 -23.12
N VAL A 105 -1.86 0.32 -22.88
CA VAL A 105 -1.11 -0.40 -21.84
C VAL A 105 -0.30 0.58 -21.03
N HIS A 106 -0.44 0.51 -19.71
CA HIS A 106 0.29 1.33 -18.75
C HIS A 106 1.19 0.46 -17.91
N GLN A 107 2.45 0.88 -17.71
CA GLN A 107 3.45 0.10 -17.01
C GLN A 107 4.18 0.92 -15.96
N ILE A 108 4.59 0.25 -14.89
CA ILE A 108 5.46 0.79 -13.85
C ILE A 108 6.38 -0.30 -13.32
N ARG A 109 7.59 0.10 -12.96
CA ARG A 109 8.54 -0.72 -12.21
C ARG A 109 8.92 0.04 -10.94
N THR A 110 8.95 -0.62 -9.81
CA THR A 110 9.21 0.00 -8.50
C THR A 110 10.10 -0.91 -7.69
N ASP A 111 11.16 -0.35 -7.14
CA ASP A 111 12.04 -0.99 -6.18
C ASP A 111 11.90 -0.23 -4.85
N VAL A 112 11.51 -0.95 -3.78
CA VAL A 112 11.33 -0.35 -2.45
C VAL A 112 12.60 -0.35 -1.62
N GLU A 113 13.68 -0.99 -2.08
CA GLU A 113 15.01 -0.90 -1.48
C GLU A 113 15.76 0.36 -1.90
N THR A 114 15.33 1.01 -2.99
CA THR A 114 15.92 2.31 -3.39
C THR A 114 15.49 3.40 -2.41
N PRO A 115 16.44 4.02 -1.67
CA PRO A 115 16.11 5.08 -0.73
C PRO A 115 15.46 6.28 -1.42
N ASP A 116 14.48 6.87 -0.75
CA ASP A 116 13.90 8.13 -1.20
C ASP A 116 14.83 9.28 -0.81
N SER A 117 15.37 9.99 -1.78
CA SER A 117 16.24 11.15 -1.56
C SER A 117 15.48 12.44 -1.22
N ASP A 118 14.18 12.47 -1.45
CA ASP A 118 13.29 13.57 -1.08
C ASP A 118 12.78 13.36 0.34
N LEU A 119 13.52 13.90 1.31
CA LEU A 119 13.23 13.72 2.74
C LEU A 119 11.91 14.39 3.16
N ASP A 120 11.51 15.50 2.56
CA ASP A 120 10.24 16.17 2.86
C ASP A 120 9.06 15.32 2.40
N ARG A 121 9.17 14.73 1.22
CA ARG A 121 8.16 13.77 0.72
C ARG A 121 8.12 12.51 1.59
N GLN A 122 9.28 12.00 1.99
CA GLN A 122 9.36 10.83 2.87
C GLN A 122 8.71 11.12 4.22
N TRP A 123 9.04 12.27 4.84
CA TRP A 123 8.45 12.72 6.09
C TRP A 123 6.93 12.84 6.00
N SER A 124 6.44 13.50 4.96
CA SER A 124 4.99 13.65 4.74
C SER A 124 4.27 12.31 4.64
N ARG A 125 4.85 11.34 3.93
CA ARG A 125 4.28 9.98 3.79
C ARG A 125 4.29 9.21 5.11
N LEU A 126 5.38 9.28 5.87
CA LEU A 126 5.52 8.61 7.17
C LEU A 126 4.58 9.22 8.20
N SER A 127 4.48 10.54 8.25
CA SER A 127 3.57 11.25 9.14
C SER A 127 2.11 10.91 8.85
N ALA A 128 1.69 10.93 7.57
CA ALA A 128 0.35 10.53 7.17
C ALA A 128 0.04 9.08 7.58
N LYS A 129 0.95 8.16 7.33
CA LYS A 129 0.79 6.75 7.75
C LYS A 129 0.68 6.63 9.27
N PHE A 130 1.49 7.36 10.03
CA PHE A 130 1.43 7.34 11.49
C PHE A 130 0.07 7.86 11.98
N LEU A 131 -0.40 9.00 11.46
CA LEU A 131 -1.70 9.59 11.84
C LEU A 131 -2.86 8.65 11.55
N ASP A 132 -2.88 8.02 10.37
CA ASP A 132 -3.90 7.03 9.98
C ASP A 132 -3.95 5.82 10.92
N MET A 133 -2.80 5.40 11.46
CA MET A 133 -2.70 4.23 12.33
C MET A 133 -2.87 4.56 13.81
N ALA A 134 -2.30 5.66 14.26
CA ALA A 134 -2.26 6.05 15.67
C ALA A 134 -3.52 6.83 16.10
N GLY A 135 -4.08 7.66 15.21
CA GLY A 135 -5.25 8.48 15.52
C GLY A 135 -6.42 7.70 16.11
N PRO A 136 -6.84 6.57 15.50
CA PRO A 136 -7.91 5.73 16.06
C PRO A 136 -7.60 5.12 17.44
N VAL A 137 -6.32 5.02 17.83
CA VAL A 137 -5.88 4.36 19.07
C VAL A 137 -5.66 5.36 20.20
N ILE A 138 -4.94 6.45 19.94
CA ILE A 138 -4.55 7.43 20.97
C ILE A 138 -5.29 8.77 20.84
N GLY A 139 -6.10 8.94 19.81
CA GLY A 139 -6.78 10.18 19.46
C GLY A 139 -5.96 11.07 18.52
N ASP A 140 -6.63 11.73 17.57
CA ASP A 140 -5.99 12.54 16.52
C ASP A 140 -5.11 13.66 17.07
N ALA A 141 -5.54 14.34 18.12
CA ALA A 141 -4.78 15.43 18.76
C ALA A 141 -3.46 14.94 19.35
N LYS A 142 -3.47 13.80 20.05
CA LYS A 142 -2.24 13.22 20.58
C LYS A 142 -1.32 12.72 19.46
N ALA A 143 -1.88 12.09 18.44
CA ALA A 143 -1.12 11.62 17.27
C ALA A 143 -0.44 12.79 16.54
N ALA A 144 -1.16 13.88 16.27
CA ALA A 144 -0.58 15.08 15.67
C ALA A 144 0.55 15.66 16.54
N ARG A 145 0.34 15.73 17.85
CA ARG A 145 1.37 16.24 18.78
C ARG A 145 2.63 15.36 18.78
N VAL A 146 2.49 14.05 18.67
CA VAL A 146 3.65 13.13 18.52
C VAL A 146 4.43 13.45 17.25
N VAL A 147 3.76 13.68 16.11
CA VAL A 147 4.43 14.05 14.85
C VAL A 147 5.23 15.35 15.03
N GLU A 148 4.66 16.38 15.67
CA GLU A 148 5.36 17.64 15.93
C GLU A 148 6.61 17.45 16.81
N LEU A 149 6.48 16.68 17.89
CA LEU A 149 7.60 16.41 18.81
C LEU A 149 8.72 15.63 18.13
N VAL A 150 8.36 14.64 17.29
CA VAL A 150 9.35 13.86 16.54
C VAL A 150 10.03 14.70 15.45
N ALA A 151 9.32 15.66 14.84
CA ALA A 151 9.92 16.60 13.88
C ALA A 151 11.00 17.50 14.50
N GLY A 152 10.92 17.78 15.79
CA GLY A 152 11.90 18.61 16.53
C GLY A 152 12.71 17.81 17.56
N LEU A 153 12.85 16.50 17.38
CA LEU A 153 13.38 15.59 18.39
C LEU A 153 14.81 15.93 18.83
N GLU A 154 15.64 16.46 17.94
CA GLU A 154 17.00 16.89 18.22
C GLU A 154 17.08 18.05 19.23
N ASN A 155 15.97 18.78 19.45
CA ASN A 155 15.86 19.88 20.40
C ASN A 155 15.16 19.46 21.72
N ALA A 156 14.72 18.21 21.82
CA ALA A 156 14.01 17.73 22.99
C ALA A 156 14.97 17.46 24.16
N ALA A 157 14.60 17.89 25.37
CA ALA A 157 15.37 17.61 26.57
C ALA A 157 15.28 16.14 27.00
N ASP A 158 14.13 15.50 26.75
CA ASP A 158 13.89 14.07 26.99
C ASP A 158 12.72 13.55 26.12
N LEU A 159 12.43 12.26 26.23
CA LEU A 159 11.34 11.59 25.50
C LEU A 159 10.06 11.38 26.31
N ASN A 160 9.96 11.95 27.50
CA ASN A 160 8.85 11.66 28.42
C ASN A 160 7.50 12.10 27.86
N GLU A 161 7.44 13.27 27.19
CA GLU A 161 6.22 13.75 26.57
C GLU A 161 5.76 12.83 25.42
N VAL A 162 6.68 12.42 24.53
CA VAL A 162 6.36 11.50 23.43
C VAL A 162 5.83 10.18 23.96
N THR A 163 6.52 9.58 24.94
CA THR A 163 6.12 8.29 25.50
C THR A 163 4.81 8.38 26.29
N ALA A 164 4.52 9.50 26.93
CA ALA A 164 3.26 9.73 27.65
C ALA A 164 2.07 9.84 26.68
N LEU A 165 2.26 10.50 25.53
CA LEU A 165 1.22 10.63 24.50
C LEU A 165 0.89 9.30 23.80
N CYS A 166 1.89 8.39 23.66
CA CYS A 166 1.71 7.08 23.07
C CYS A 166 1.00 6.05 23.97
N LYS A 167 0.68 6.39 25.19
CA LYS A 167 -0.14 5.54 26.06
C LYS A 167 -1.62 5.69 25.67
N GLY A 168 -2.25 4.56 25.37
CA GLY A 168 -3.69 4.46 25.13
C GLY A 168 -4.50 4.62 26.40
#